data_97f9ddc4244b5f0fbcb88ef520ede4c6
#
_entry.id   97f9ddc4244b5f0fbcb88ef520ede4c6
#
_cell.length_a   1.000
_cell.length_b   1.000
_cell.length_c   1.000
_cell.angle_alpha   90.00
_cell.angle_beta   90.00
_cell.angle_gamma   90.00
#
_symmetry.space_group_name_H-M   'P 1'
#
loop_
_entity.id
_entity.type
_entity.pdbx_description
1 polymer ?
#
loop_
_entity_poly.entity_id
_entity_poly.type
_entity_poly.pdbx_seq_one_letter_code
_entity_poly.pdbx_strand_id
1 'polypeptide(L)'
;MTALPQPGPARRWEIPDHLLTIEEYAALGETETGFTELVEGRVVMSPSPSRRHNKAAYLLGRQLESQLPPELDFTLDIDVDLGLAPRGEAGFSRRPDLLIAYREANARVDDEDGMYRAGDVLVAVEVVSPGSKRTDYQVKHDEYADAGIPYYWIVDLTEPVSLVACHQAGEFGYMDAAAVTGTFTTDVPFPVEIDLDALLD
;
A
#
# COMPACT_ATOMS: atom_id res chain seq x y z
N MET A 1 -44.03 -1.26 -1.44
CA MET A 1 -42.84 -2.09 -1.31
C MET A 1 -42.08 -1.98 -2.61
N THR A 2 -41.01 -1.19 -2.63
CA THR A 2 -40.15 -1.02 -3.82
C THR A 2 -39.14 -2.15 -3.78
N ALA A 3 -39.16 -3.04 -4.78
CA ALA A 3 -38.19 -4.11 -4.89
C ALA A 3 -36.80 -3.53 -5.06
N LEU A 4 -35.83 -4.02 -4.30
CA LEU A 4 -34.42 -3.68 -4.49
C LEU A 4 -33.98 -4.11 -5.89
N PRO A 5 -33.19 -3.30 -6.60
CA PRO A 5 -32.64 -3.69 -7.89
C PRO A 5 -31.88 -5.01 -7.74
N GLN A 6 -32.15 -5.95 -8.63
CA GLN A 6 -31.39 -7.22 -8.69
C GLN A 6 -29.94 -6.90 -9.09
N PRO A 7 -28.95 -7.51 -8.43
CA PRO A 7 -27.56 -7.37 -8.90
C PRO A 7 -27.47 -7.87 -10.32
N GLY A 8 -26.87 -7.07 -11.20
CA GLY A 8 -26.55 -7.48 -12.56
C GLY A 8 -25.69 -8.77 -12.57
N PRO A 9 -25.60 -9.49 -13.71
CA PRO A 9 -24.76 -10.66 -13.80
C PRO A 9 -23.32 -10.26 -13.43
N ALA A 10 -22.71 -10.99 -12.48
CA ALA A 10 -21.33 -10.83 -12.08
C ALA A 10 -20.44 -10.80 -13.35
N ARG A 11 -19.68 -9.72 -13.56
CA ARG A 11 -18.71 -9.66 -14.63
C ARG A 11 -17.67 -10.73 -14.35
N ARG A 12 -17.61 -11.75 -15.18
CA ARG A 12 -16.52 -12.73 -15.12
C ARG A 12 -15.23 -11.99 -15.43
N TRP A 13 -14.34 -11.91 -14.48
CA TRP A 13 -13.04 -11.28 -14.62
C TRP A 13 -12.20 -12.13 -15.57
N GLU A 14 -11.98 -11.66 -16.78
CA GLU A 14 -11.09 -12.29 -17.74
C GLU A 14 -9.80 -11.48 -17.77
N ILE A 15 -8.68 -12.10 -17.33
CA ILE A 15 -7.36 -11.48 -17.45
C ILE A 15 -7.04 -11.38 -18.94
N PRO A 16 -6.79 -10.17 -19.47
CA PRO A 16 -6.39 -9.99 -20.87
C PRO A 16 -5.11 -10.76 -21.20
N ASP A 17 -4.95 -11.15 -22.45
CA ASP A 17 -3.80 -11.90 -22.97
C ASP A 17 -2.60 -11.00 -23.36
N HIS A 18 -2.71 -9.69 -23.15
CA HIS A 18 -1.67 -8.69 -23.35
C HIS A 18 -1.20 -8.05 -22.03
N LEU A 19 -0.08 -7.33 -22.08
CA LEU A 19 0.39 -6.54 -20.92
C LEU A 19 -0.48 -5.29 -20.78
N LEU A 20 -1.01 -5.07 -19.58
CA LEU A 20 -1.92 -3.97 -19.30
C LEU A 20 -1.17 -2.67 -19.06
N THR A 21 -1.73 -1.59 -19.55
CA THR A 21 -1.42 -0.24 -19.07
C THR A 21 -2.07 0.01 -17.71
N ILE A 22 -1.68 1.08 -17.02
CA ILE A 22 -2.30 1.45 -15.74
C ILE A 22 -3.78 1.81 -15.91
N GLU A 23 -4.13 2.46 -17.02
CA GLU A 23 -5.51 2.85 -17.33
C GLU A 23 -6.39 1.61 -17.60
N GLU A 24 -5.85 0.60 -18.30
CA GLU A 24 -6.56 -0.66 -18.53
C GLU A 24 -6.75 -1.44 -17.23
N TYR A 25 -5.75 -1.43 -16.35
CA TYR A 25 -5.85 -2.07 -15.04
C TYR A 25 -6.90 -1.40 -14.15
N ALA A 26 -6.90 -0.07 -14.06
CA ALA A 26 -7.92 0.68 -13.35
C ALA A 26 -9.34 0.38 -13.86
N ALA A 27 -9.51 0.26 -15.19
CA ALA A 27 -10.79 -0.05 -15.81
C ALA A 27 -11.28 -1.50 -15.57
N LEU A 28 -10.41 -2.42 -15.13
CA LEU A 28 -10.84 -3.77 -14.74
C LEU A 28 -11.68 -3.75 -13.46
N GLY A 29 -11.39 -2.81 -12.55
CA GLY A 29 -12.03 -2.72 -11.24
C GLY A 29 -11.65 -3.85 -10.28
N GLU A 30 -12.34 -3.92 -9.15
CA GLU A 30 -12.09 -4.94 -8.13
C GLU A 30 -12.53 -6.34 -8.58
N THR A 31 -11.79 -7.36 -8.12
CA THR A 31 -12.14 -8.75 -8.37
C THR A 31 -13.01 -9.32 -7.24
N GLU A 32 -13.86 -10.31 -7.56
CA GLU A 32 -14.64 -11.03 -6.54
C GLU A 32 -13.78 -11.98 -5.68
N THR A 33 -12.53 -12.26 -6.10
CA THR A 33 -11.72 -13.35 -5.54
C THR A 33 -10.52 -12.90 -4.72
N GLY A 34 -10.30 -11.61 -4.55
CA GLY A 34 -9.17 -11.06 -3.78
C GLY A 34 -8.58 -9.80 -4.38
N PHE A 35 -7.56 -9.28 -3.72
CA PHE A 35 -6.84 -8.10 -4.20
C PHE A 35 -5.85 -8.47 -5.30
N THR A 36 -5.66 -7.53 -6.21
CA THR A 36 -4.68 -7.67 -7.29
C THR A 36 -3.68 -6.53 -7.26
N GLU A 37 -2.55 -6.73 -7.88
CA GLU A 37 -1.53 -5.72 -8.16
C GLU A 37 -1.16 -5.82 -9.65
N LEU A 38 -0.59 -4.78 -10.22
CA LEU A 38 -0.08 -4.77 -11.58
C LEU A 38 1.45 -4.71 -11.57
N VAL A 39 2.09 -5.71 -12.13
CA VAL A 39 3.56 -5.80 -12.18
C VAL A 39 3.99 -5.99 -13.62
N GLU A 40 4.69 -5.02 -14.21
CA GLU A 40 5.11 -5.06 -15.62
C GLU A 40 3.93 -5.37 -16.57
N GLY A 41 2.78 -4.76 -16.31
CA GLY A 41 1.54 -4.98 -17.06
C GLY A 41 0.86 -6.33 -16.83
N ARG A 42 1.33 -7.15 -15.88
CA ARG A 42 0.74 -8.43 -15.52
C ARG A 42 -0.03 -8.31 -14.21
N VAL A 43 -1.26 -8.78 -14.25
CA VAL A 43 -2.07 -8.86 -13.02
C VAL A 43 -1.57 -9.99 -12.14
N VAL A 44 -1.22 -9.66 -10.92
CA VAL A 44 -0.77 -10.58 -9.89
C VAL A 44 -1.80 -10.59 -8.76
N MET A 45 -2.21 -11.80 -8.34
CA MET A 45 -3.11 -11.94 -7.19
C MET A 45 -2.31 -11.83 -5.90
N SER A 46 -2.70 -10.91 -5.01
CA SER A 46 -2.16 -10.84 -3.66
C SER A 46 -2.73 -12.00 -2.81
N PRO A 47 -1.91 -12.66 -2.00
CA PRO A 47 -2.44 -13.64 -1.04
C PRO A 47 -3.46 -12.99 -0.12
N SER A 48 -4.53 -13.73 0.22
CA SER A 48 -5.49 -13.23 1.21
C SER A 48 -4.79 -13.01 2.56
N PRO A 49 -4.91 -11.83 3.16
CA PRO A 49 -4.24 -11.51 4.41
C PRO A 49 -4.80 -12.36 5.57
N SER A 50 -3.96 -12.71 6.52
CA SER A 50 -4.41 -13.39 7.74
C SER A 50 -5.16 -12.44 8.67
N ARG A 51 -5.95 -13.00 9.61
CA ARG A 51 -6.60 -12.19 10.66
C ARG A 51 -5.59 -11.33 11.44
N ARG A 52 -4.42 -11.89 11.77
CA ARG A 52 -3.34 -11.20 12.50
C ARG A 52 -2.80 -10.02 11.71
N HIS A 53 -2.58 -10.21 10.42
CA HIS A 53 -2.13 -9.17 9.51
C HIS A 53 -3.12 -8.00 9.43
N ASN A 54 -4.40 -8.27 9.10
CA ASN A 54 -5.44 -7.22 9.03
C ASN A 54 -5.61 -6.49 10.36
N LYS A 55 -5.54 -7.23 11.48
CA LYS A 55 -5.64 -6.63 12.81
C LYS A 55 -4.46 -5.68 13.07
N ALA A 56 -3.24 -6.07 12.70
CA ALA A 56 -2.04 -5.24 12.88
C ALA A 56 -2.10 -3.96 12.03
N ALA A 57 -2.48 -4.07 10.75
CA ALA A 57 -2.66 -2.90 9.88
C ALA A 57 -3.71 -1.92 10.45
N TYR A 58 -4.85 -2.44 10.92
CA TYR A 58 -5.89 -1.64 11.58
C TYR A 58 -5.39 -0.96 12.86
N LEU A 59 -4.68 -1.70 13.74
CA LEU A 59 -4.17 -1.15 15.00
C LEU A 59 -3.08 -0.10 14.76
N LEU A 60 -2.26 -0.29 13.72
CA LEU A 60 -1.29 0.71 13.29
C LEU A 60 -2.00 2.00 12.83
N GLY A 61 -3.00 1.88 11.96
CA GLY A 61 -3.80 3.04 11.52
C GLY A 61 -4.44 3.78 12.68
N ARG A 62 -5.00 3.06 13.66
CA ARG A 62 -5.57 3.67 14.87
C ARG A 62 -4.56 4.46 15.71
N GLN A 63 -3.31 3.99 15.80
CA GLN A 63 -2.27 4.72 16.53
C GLN A 63 -1.83 5.97 15.76
N LEU A 64 -1.81 5.89 14.41
CA LEU A 64 -1.46 7.01 13.54
C LEU A 64 -2.53 8.12 13.53
N GLU A 65 -3.82 7.77 13.54
CA GLU A 65 -4.94 8.68 13.33
C GLU A 65 -4.87 9.97 14.14
N SER A 66 -4.49 9.87 15.42
CA SER A 66 -4.41 11.04 16.33
C SER A 66 -3.09 11.80 16.28
N GLN A 67 -2.12 11.31 15.52
CA GLN A 67 -0.75 11.84 15.44
C GLN A 67 -0.42 12.45 14.08
N LEU A 68 -1.26 12.17 13.06
CA LEU A 68 -1.04 12.72 11.73
C LEU A 68 -1.25 14.23 11.70
N PRO A 69 -0.36 14.99 11.02
CA PRO A 69 -0.61 16.38 10.66
C PRO A 69 -1.91 16.53 9.86
N PRO A 70 -2.59 17.69 9.95
CA PRO A 70 -3.91 17.88 9.32
C PRO A 70 -3.91 17.77 7.80
N GLU A 71 -2.77 17.97 7.14
CA GLU A 71 -2.57 17.82 5.71
C GLU A 71 -2.39 16.38 5.25
N LEU A 72 -2.23 15.43 6.19
CA LEU A 72 -2.05 14.01 5.91
C LEU A 72 -3.29 13.21 6.30
N ASP A 73 -3.45 12.07 5.63
CA ASP A 73 -4.45 11.07 5.94
C ASP A 73 -3.86 9.68 5.75
N PHE A 74 -4.45 8.66 6.36
CA PHE A 74 -4.06 7.29 6.08
C PHE A 74 -5.20 6.51 5.46
N THR A 75 -4.86 5.56 4.60
CA THR A 75 -5.81 4.65 3.97
C THR A 75 -5.24 3.24 4.00
N LEU A 76 -6.12 2.24 4.12
CA LEU A 76 -5.77 0.82 4.11
C LEU A 76 -6.12 0.20 2.76
N ASP A 77 -5.29 -0.74 2.30
CA ASP A 77 -5.60 -1.64 1.17
C ASP A 77 -6.10 -0.91 -0.09
N ILE A 78 -5.39 0.11 -0.56
CA ILE A 78 -5.75 0.87 -1.75
C ILE A 78 -4.62 0.86 -2.78
N ASP A 79 -4.99 0.83 -4.06
CA ASP A 79 -4.02 0.80 -5.15
C ASP A 79 -3.24 2.11 -5.30
N VAL A 80 -1.96 1.98 -5.63
CA VAL A 80 -1.05 3.08 -5.95
C VAL A 80 -0.44 2.85 -7.34
N ASP A 81 -0.71 3.76 -8.27
CA ASP A 81 0.03 3.85 -9.53
C ASP A 81 1.46 4.31 -9.22
N LEU A 82 2.43 3.43 -9.46
CA LEU A 82 3.83 3.74 -9.20
C LEU A 82 4.49 4.64 -10.26
N GLY A 83 3.87 4.78 -11.44
CA GLY A 83 4.39 5.62 -12.52
C GLY A 83 5.76 5.17 -13.06
N LEU A 84 6.14 3.89 -12.89
CA LEU A 84 7.44 3.35 -13.30
C LEU A 84 7.57 3.13 -14.81
N ALA A 85 6.48 3.25 -15.55
CA ALA A 85 6.48 3.16 -17.00
C ALA A 85 5.81 4.38 -17.63
N PRO A 86 6.20 4.77 -18.86
CA PRO A 86 5.50 5.79 -19.62
C PRO A 86 4.02 5.43 -19.84
N ARG A 87 3.16 6.45 -19.96
CA ARG A 87 1.75 6.22 -20.29
C ARG A 87 1.59 5.43 -21.58
N GLY A 88 0.69 4.42 -21.56
CA GLY A 88 0.44 3.55 -22.69
C GLY A 88 1.41 2.35 -22.80
N GLU A 89 2.35 2.24 -21.88
CA GLU A 89 3.21 1.06 -21.74
C GLU A 89 2.73 0.17 -20.57
N ALA A 90 3.39 -1.00 -20.41
CA ALA A 90 3.08 -1.95 -19.34
C ALA A 90 3.20 -1.28 -17.96
N GLY A 91 2.08 -1.16 -17.25
CA GLY A 91 1.98 -0.39 -16.02
C GLY A 91 2.47 -1.12 -14.77
N PHE A 92 2.54 -0.36 -13.66
CA PHE A 92 2.86 -0.85 -12.32
C PHE A 92 1.89 -0.26 -11.30
N SER A 93 1.23 -1.13 -10.53
CA SER A 93 0.43 -0.75 -9.39
C SER A 93 0.69 -1.69 -8.23
N ARG A 94 0.88 -1.12 -7.04
CA ARG A 94 0.98 -1.86 -5.78
C ARG A 94 -0.15 -1.44 -4.85
N ARG A 95 -0.49 -2.35 -3.94
CA ARG A 95 -1.50 -2.13 -2.91
C ARG A 95 -0.85 -2.31 -1.54
N PRO A 96 -0.27 -1.23 -0.98
CA PRO A 96 0.30 -1.29 0.36
C PRO A 96 -0.78 -1.56 1.41
N ASP A 97 -0.43 -2.26 2.48
CA ASP A 97 -1.35 -2.59 3.58
C ASP A 97 -1.89 -1.34 4.29
N LEU A 98 -1.06 -0.29 4.34
CA LEU A 98 -1.42 1.05 4.77
C LEU A 98 -0.56 2.06 4.00
N LEU A 99 -1.14 3.18 3.64
CA LEU A 99 -0.40 4.33 3.15
C LEU A 99 -0.77 5.59 3.95
N ILE A 100 0.19 6.52 4.03
CA ILE A 100 -0.04 7.89 4.50
C ILE A 100 0.16 8.80 3.31
N ALA A 101 -0.89 9.52 2.94
CA ALA A 101 -0.93 10.36 1.75
C ALA A 101 -1.32 11.80 2.07
N TYR A 102 -1.06 12.69 1.11
CA TYR A 102 -1.53 14.06 1.19
C TYR A 102 -3.04 14.10 0.99
N ARG A 103 -3.76 14.66 1.97
CA ARG A 103 -5.23 14.75 2.00
C ARG A 103 -5.84 15.43 0.78
N GLU A 104 -5.08 16.32 0.13
CA GLU A 104 -5.51 17.00 -1.10
C GLU A 104 -5.76 16.03 -2.26
N ALA A 105 -5.17 14.83 -2.25
CA ALA A 105 -5.38 13.81 -3.26
C ALA A 105 -6.73 13.07 -3.10
N ASN A 106 -7.31 13.04 -1.89
CA ASN A 106 -8.48 12.21 -1.57
C ASN A 106 -9.66 12.45 -2.50
N ALA A 107 -10.00 13.72 -2.76
CA ALA A 107 -11.14 14.05 -3.64
C ALA A 107 -10.94 13.51 -5.07
N ARG A 108 -9.71 13.55 -5.60
CA ARG A 108 -9.40 12.96 -6.91
C ARG A 108 -9.48 11.45 -6.88
N VAL A 109 -8.97 10.82 -5.82
CA VAL A 109 -9.01 9.37 -5.66
C VAL A 109 -10.45 8.87 -5.55
N ASP A 110 -11.31 9.60 -4.84
CA ASP A 110 -12.75 9.26 -4.71
C ASP A 110 -13.50 9.42 -6.03
N ASP A 111 -13.10 10.40 -6.88
CA ASP A 111 -13.79 10.73 -8.14
C ASP A 111 -13.21 9.96 -9.36
N GLU A 112 -11.93 9.61 -9.35
CA GLU A 112 -11.17 9.02 -10.46
C GLU A 112 -10.67 7.59 -10.12
N ASP A 113 -11.53 6.59 -10.12
CA ASP A 113 -11.15 5.17 -10.11
C ASP A 113 -10.40 4.63 -8.87
N GLY A 114 -10.38 5.36 -7.76
CA GLY A 114 -9.93 4.84 -6.46
C GLY A 114 -8.44 4.51 -6.35
N MET A 115 -7.55 5.16 -7.12
CA MET A 115 -6.11 4.90 -7.11
C MET A 115 -5.31 6.16 -6.76
N TYR A 116 -4.38 6.02 -5.79
CA TYR A 116 -3.35 7.04 -5.53
C TYR A 116 -2.26 6.98 -6.60
N ARG A 117 -1.52 8.06 -6.76
CA ARG A 117 -0.27 8.10 -7.53
C ARG A 117 0.91 8.11 -6.54
N ALA A 118 2.06 7.60 -6.93
CA ALA A 118 3.24 7.60 -6.05
C ALA A 118 3.54 9.00 -5.46
N GLY A 119 3.35 10.08 -6.23
CA GLY A 119 3.55 11.47 -5.77
C GLY A 119 2.53 11.95 -4.73
N ASP A 120 1.43 11.25 -4.52
CA ASP A 120 0.44 11.57 -3.48
C ASP A 120 0.82 10.92 -2.13
N VAL A 121 1.70 9.92 -2.16
CA VAL A 121 2.04 9.08 -1.00
C VAL A 121 3.29 9.62 -0.31
N LEU A 122 3.19 9.87 0.98
CA LEU A 122 4.32 10.24 1.83
C LEU A 122 5.02 9.01 2.42
N VAL A 123 4.23 8.04 2.92
CA VAL A 123 4.74 6.80 3.51
C VAL A 123 3.93 5.63 2.97
N ALA A 124 4.58 4.65 2.37
CA ALA A 124 4.00 3.33 2.15
C ALA A 124 4.34 2.42 3.34
N VAL A 125 3.42 1.54 3.73
CA VAL A 125 3.63 0.60 4.83
C VAL A 125 3.20 -0.79 4.41
N GLU A 126 4.09 -1.77 4.62
CA GLU A 126 3.79 -3.19 4.42
C GLU A 126 3.89 -3.94 5.76
N VAL A 127 2.90 -4.76 6.03
CA VAL A 127 2.88 -5.67 7.18
C VAL A 127 3.28 -7.06 6.70
N VAL A 128 4.49 -7.47 7.04
CA VAL A 128 5.10 -8.70 6.51
C VAL A 128 4.32 -9.94 6.90
N SER A 129 3.97 -10.75 5.92
CA SER A 129 3.46 -12.10 6.09
C SER A 129 4.54 -13.16 5.86
N PRO A 130 4.38 -14.41 6.33
CA PRO A 130 5.38 -15.45 6.10
C PRO A 130 5.72 -15.70 4.63
N GLY A 131 4.81 -15.39 3.71
CA GLY A 131 5.00 -15.57 2.27
C GLY A 131 5.47 -14.32 1.51
N SER A 132 5.35 -13.13 2.11
CA SER A 132 5.65 -11.85 1.44
C SER A 132 7.04 -11.28 1.76
N LYS A 133 7.77 -11.85 2.73
CA LYS A 133 9.02 -11.27 3.25
C LYS A 133 10.01 -10.83 2.16
N ARG A 134 10.26 -11.67 1.16
CA ARG A 134 11.16 -11.30 0.07
C ARG A 134 10.57 -10.17 -0.79
N THR A 135 9.28 -10.20 -1.04
CA THR A 135 8.60 -9.18 -1.83
C THR A 135 8.66 -7.83 -1.12
N ASP A 136 8.36 -7.80 0.19
CA ASP A 136 8.31 -6.55 0.96
C ASP A 136 9.69 -5.97 1.22
N TYR A 137 10.69 -6.82 1.56
CA TYR A 137 12.07 -6.36 1.87
C TYR A 137 12.95 -6.11 0.64
N GLN A 138 12.56 -6.54 -0.54
CA GLN A 138 13.38 -6.39 -1.76
C GLN A 138 12.58 -5.80 -2.91
N VAL A 139 11.55 -6.49 -3.41
CA VAL A 139 10.88 -6.09 -4.65
C VAL A 139 10.10 -4.77 -4.46
N LYS A 140 9.19 -4.71 -3.49
CA LYS A 140 8.42 -3.49 -3.21
C LYS A 140 9.31 -2.37 -2.68
N HIS A 141 10.34 -2.72 -1.89
CA HIS A 141 11.34 -1.76 -1.43
C HIS A 141 11.99 -1.02 -2.60
N ASP A 142 12.49 -1.74 -3.60
CA ASP A 142 13.11 -1.14 -4.78
C ASP A 142 12.08 -0.38 -5.64
N GLU A 143 10.90 -0.96 -5.87
CA GLU A 143 9.85 -0.33 -6.67
C GLU A 143 9.31 0.96 -6.03
N TYR A 144 9.08 1.00 -4.71
CA TYR A 144 8.65 2.23 -4.03
C TYR A 144 9.74 3.30 -4.03
N ALA A 145 11.00 2.88 -3.92
CA ALA A 145 12.14 3.80 -4.06
C ALA A 145 12.21 4.39 -5.48
N ASP A 146 12.11 3.56 -6.51
CA ASP A 146 12.14 3.97 -7.92
C ASP A 146 10.94 4.87 -8.28
N ALA A 147 9.77 4.61 -7.67
CA ALA A 147 8.58 5.44 -7.80
C ALA A 147 8.70 6.80 -7.09
N GLY A 148 9.75 6.99 -6.29
CA GLY A 148 10.01 8.24 -5.57
C GLY A 148 9.14 8.45 -4.33
N ILE A 149 8.54 7.39 -3.76
CA ILE A 149 7.82 7.49 -2.48
C ILE A 149 8.83 7.82 -1.39
N PRO A 150 8.64 8.93 -0.61
CA PRO A 150 9.69 9.42 0.27
C PRO A 150 10.08 8.48 1.40
N TYR A 151 9.11 7.74 1.96
CA TYR A 151 9.31 6.84 3.10
C TYR A 151 8.62 5.51 2.89
N TYR A 152 9.26 4.46 3.38
CA TYR A 152 8.72 3.11 3.37
C TYR A 152 8.93 2.44 4.73
N TRP A 153 7.87 1.95 5.34
CA TRP A 153 7.92 1.26 6.63
C TRP A 153 7.56 -0.20 6.48
N ILE A 154 8.43 -1.07 6.98
CA ILE A 154 8.25 -2.52 6.94
C ILE A 154 7.98 -3.01 8.37
N VAL A 155 6.79 -3.53 8.63
CA VAL A 155 6.38 -4.04 9.94
C VAL A 155 6.40 -5.57 9.91
N ASP A 156 7.35 -6.19 10.59
CA ASP A 156 7.45 -7.66 10.69
C ASP A 156 6.79 -8.12 12.00
N LEU A 157 5.70 -8.89 11.88
CA LEU A 157 4.93 -9.42 13.00
C LEU A 157 5.58 -10.64 13.66
N THR A 158 6.76 -11.08 13.20
CA THR A 158 7.55 -12.11 13.89
C THR A 158 8.02 -11.56 15.23
N GLU A 159 7.74 -12.28 16.32
CA GLU A 159 8.10 -11.82 17.66
C GLU A 159 9.63 -11.88 17.93
N PRO A 160 10.18 -10.81 18.49
CA PRO A 160 9.54 -9.54 18.83
C PRO A 160 9.13 -8.75 17.57
N VAL A 161 7.92 -8.14 17.57
CA VAL A 161 7.47 -7.29 16.47
C VAL A 161 8.48 -6.18 16.23
N SER A 162 8.76 -5.93 14.96
CA SER A 162 9.75 -4.92 14.59
C SER A 162 9.29 -4.05 13.44
N LEU A 163 9.85 -2.84 13.36
CA LEU A 163 9.65 -1.90 12.28
C LEU A 163 11.01 -1.47 11.73
N VAL A 164 11.15 -1.53 10.40
CA VAL A 164 12.25 -0.92 9.65
C VAL A 164 11.70 0.31 8.94
N ALA A 165 12.27 1.48 9.24
CA ALA A 165 11.93 2.72 8.55
C ALA A 165 12.97 3.00 7.48
N CYS A 166 12.53 3.06 6.22
CA CYS A 166 13.35 3.38 5.07
C CYS A 166 13.02 4.79 4.58
N HIS A 167 13.99 5.52 4.07
CA HIS A 167 13.79 6.85 3.50
C HIS A 167 14.63 7.04 2.24
N GLN A 168 14.13 7.87 1.33
CA GLN A 168 14.80 8.20 0.07
C GLN A 168 16.19 8.81 0.31
N ALA A 169 17.20 8.24 -0.35
CA ALA A 169 18.58 8.69 -0.33
C ALA A 169 19.08 9.12 -1.74
N GLY A 170 18.19 9.67 -2.53
CA GLY A 170 18.45 10.13 -3.90
C GLY A 170 18.72 8.96 -4.85
N GLU A 171 19.82 9.05 -5.61
CA GLU A 171 20.18 8.03 -6.62
C GLU A 171 20.48 6.63 -6.03
N PHE A 172 20.56 6.51 -4.71
CA PHE A 172 20.86 5.25 -4.03
C PHE A 172 19.61 4.47 -3.59
N GLY A 173 18.41 4.95 -3.97
CA GLY A 173 17.16 4.35 -3.52
C GLY A 173 16.88 4.63 -2.05
N TYR A 174 16.34 3.64 -1.32
CA TYR A 174 16.13 3.80 0.13
C TYR A 174 17.39 3.53 0.94
N MET A 175 17.50 4.27 2.05
CA MET A 175 18.40 3.96 3.15
C MET A 175 17.57 3.43 4.32
N ASP A 176 17.91 2.22 4.77
CA ASP A 176 17.20 1.51 5.82
C ASP A 176 17.75 1.89 7.19
N ALA A 177 16.88 2.24 8.12
CA ALA A 177 17.23 2.30 9.53
C ALA A 177 17.38 0.89 10.12
N ALA A 178 18.05 0.79 11.27
CA ALA A 178 18.05 -0.46 12.03
C ALA A 178 16.62 -0.80 12.48
N ALA A 179 16.28 -2.09 12.46
CA ALA A 179 14.99 -2.55 12.97
C ALA A 179 14.79 -2.16 14.45
N VAL A 180 13.64 -1.58 14.77
CA VAL A 180 13.24 -1.19 16.13
C VAL A 180 12.19 -2.16 16.62
N THR A 181 12.23 -2.51 17.92
CA THR A 181 11.24 -3.33 18.62
C THR A 181 10.67 -2.57 19.81
N GLY A 182 9.52 -2.97 20.33
CA GLY A 182 8.84 -2.29 21.43
C GLY A 182 8.17 -0.99 20.95
N THR A 183 8.77 0.17 21.20
CA THR A 183 8.24 1.45 20.77
C THR A 183 9.07 2.06 19.65
N PHE A 184 8.44 2.37 18.51
CA PHE A 184 9.05 3.14 17.43
C PHE A 184 8.71 4.62 17.61
N THR A 185 9.73 5.48 17.66
CA THR A 185 9.59 6.93 17.75
C THR A 185 10.43 7.61 16.69
N THR A 186 9.87 8.58 15.99
CA THR A 186 10.58 9.39 15.00
C THR A 186 9.98 10.79 14.91
N ASP A 187 10.81 11.76 14.52
CA ASP A 187 10.35 13.11 14.17
C ASP A 187 10.18 13.30 12.65
N VAL A 188 10.54 12.29 11.87
CA VAL A 188 10.57 12.36 10.39
C VAL A 188 9.79 11.20 9.80
N PRO A 189 8.85 11.43 8.85
CA PRO A 189 8.48 12.70 8.20
C PRO A 189 7.61 13.62 9.07
N PHE A 190 7.08 13.13 10.17
CA PHE A 190 6.32 13.85 11.19
C PHE A 190 6.55 13.18 12.55
N PRO A 191 6.36 13.91 13.66
CA PRO A 191 6.49 13.31 14.99
C PRO A 191 5.45 12.22 15.21
N VAL A 192 5.90 11.00 15.53
CA VAL A 192 5.04 9.86 15.80
C VAL A 192 5.66 8.88 16.78
N GLU A 193 4.82 8.26 17.60
CA GLU A 193 5.17 7.17 18.50
C GLU A 193 4.22 5.99 18.23
N ILE A 194 4.78 4.79 17.99
CA ILE A 194 4.03 3.57 17.71
C ILE A 194 4.45 2.48 18.69
N ASP A 195 3.50 1.96 19.45
CA ASP A 195 3.66 0.76 20.26
C ASP A 195 3.53 -0.46 19.35
N LEU A 196 4.68 -1.09 19.04
CA LEU A 196 4.74 -2.24 18.14
C LEU A 196 4.17 -3.52 18.78
N ASP A 197 4.31 -3.67 20.10
CA ASP A 197 3.80 -4.84 20.81
C ASP A 197 2.26 -4.85 20.80
N ALA A 198 1.65 -3.66 20.88
CA ALA A 198 0.19 -3.50 20.79
C ALA A 198 -0.40 -3.87 19.41
N LEU A 199 0.40 -4.07 18.38
CA LEU A 199 -0.08 -4.51 17.05
C LEU A 199 -0.55 -5.98 17.06
N LEU A 200 -0.26 -6.75 18.10
CA LEU A 200 -0.65 -8.14 18.24
C LEU A 200 -1.93 -8.38 19.07
N ASP A 201 -2.43 -7.34 19.74
CA ASP A 201 -3.63 -7.37 20.61
C ASP A 201 -4.95 -7.40 19.79
#